data_3e5f63bbd30de5b2f648c1ccf2502e8c
#
_entry.id   3e5f63bbd30de5b2f648c1ccf2502e8c
#
_cell.length_a   1.000
_cell.length_b   1.000
_cell.length_c   1.000
_cell.angle_alpha   90.00
_cell.angle_beta   90.00
_cell.angle_gamma   90.00
#
_symmetry.space_group_name_H-M   'P 1'
#
loop_
_entity.id
_entity.type
_entity.pdbx_description
1 polymer ?
#
loop_
_entity_poly.entity_id
_entity_poly.type
_entity_poly.pdbx_seq_one_letter_code
_entity_poly.pdbx_strand_id
1 'polypeptide(L)'
;MDINNYMKKVGKQAKSASYLLAKVSTEQKNTFLDDLSKKIIANEQEIIDANKKDLENAKNNNLDDAFIDRLALNNKNITAMAEGLGQVQSLNDLIGEVTEIRQMNSGIQVGKMRVPLGVIGMIYESRPNVTIDAAALAIKSGNAIILRGGSESLISNNYLATLILESLNVAGLPHGSVQIIETKDRAAVTQLIQMNDYVDVIIPRGGKGLVNKITDEATIKVIKHLDGNCHMFVDDDADIAMALKLVDNAKTQRLGTCNTLESLIVSESIAKNFLPQMQAIFDIKKIEMRVCQNSLKIIPKAKKADNDDFHEEFLGPIISCKIVKNIDEAIKHINHFSSGHTESIVTNNHANAMMFLREVDSSSVMINVSTRFADGFEYGLGAEIGISTDKFHARGPVGLEGLTSMKYIVLGNGQTRK
;
A
#
# COMPACT_ATOMS: atom_id res chain seq x y z
N MET A 1 -26.89 -19.39 -6.68
CA MET A 1 -25.52 -19.82 -6.99
C MET A 1 -24.94 -20.49 -5.75
N ASP A 2 -24.39 -21.68 -5.85
CA ASP A 2 -23.66 -22.30 -4.74
C ASP A 2 -22.28 -21.61 -4.64
N ILE A 3 -22.12 -20.79 -3.61
CA ILE A 3 -20.92 -19.99 -3.39
C ILE A 3 -19.68 -20.86 -3.22
N ASN A 4 -19.79 -21.99 -2.52
CA ASN A 4 -18.66 -22.89 -2.28
C ASN A 4 -18.14 -23.49 -3.60
N ASN A 5 -19.03 -23.98 -4.46
CA ASN A 5 -18.66 -24.53 -5.75
C ASN A 5 -18.10 -23.46 -6.70
N TYR A 6 -18.70 -22.26 -6.68
CA TYR A 6 -18.21 -21.12 -7.45
C TYR A 6 -16.78 -20.75 -7.04
N MET A 7 -16.54 -20.49 -5.76
CA MET A 7 -15.24 -20.10 -5.24
C MET A 7 -14.17 -21.19 -5.45
N LYS A 8 -14.56 -22.47 -5.27
CA LYS A 8 -13.66 -23.60 -5.56
C LYS A 8 -13.23 -23.65 -7.03
N LYS A 9 -14.15 -23.34 -7.97
CA LYS A 9 -13.84 -23.25 -9.41
C LYS A 9 -12.87 -22.10 -9.67
N VAL A 10 -13.14 -20.91 -9.12
CA VAL A 10 -12.26 -19.72 -9.22
C VAL A 10 -10.87 -20.05 -8.69
N GLY A 11 -10.74 -20.63 -7.50
CA GLY A 11 -9.46 -21.00 -6.91
C GLY A 11 -8.68 -22.01 -7.75
N LYS A 12 -9.32 -23.06 -8.25
CA LYS A 12 -8.66 -24.05 -9.13
C LYS A 12 -8.13 -23.41 -10.41
N GLN A 13 -8.90 -22.53 -11.03
CA GLN A 13 -8.48 -21.85 -12.25
C GLN A 13 -7.29 -20.92 -11.99
N ALA A 14 -7.33 -20.13 -10.90
CA ALA A 14 -6.21 -19.26 -10.51
C ALA A 14 -4.95 -20.07 -10.22
N LYS A 15 -5.06 -21.17 -9.45
CA LYS A 15 -3.89 -22.02 -9.13
C LYS A 15 -3.29 -22.66 -10.39
N SER A 16 -4.11 -23.15 -11.31
CA SER A 16 -3.63 -23.66 -12.59
C SER A 16 -2.93 -22.58 -13.43
N ALA A 17 -3.51 -21.39 -13.48
CA ALA A 17 -2.93 -20.25 -14.19
C ALA A 17 -1.59 -19.80 -13.59
N SER A 18 -1.43 -19.80 -12.25
CA SER A 18 -0.20 -19.40 -11.60
C SER A 18 1.01 -20.24 -12.00
N TYR A 19 0.83 -21.56 -12.20
CA TYR A 19 1.91 -22.43 -12.71
C TYR A 19 2.33 -22.11 -14.15
N LEU A 20 1.40 -21.62 -14.95
CA LEU A 20 1.69 -21.22 -16.33
C LEU A 20 2.35 -19.82 -16.35
N LEU A 21 1.86 -18.89 -15.54
CA LEU A 21 2.40 -17.52 -15.43
C LEU A 21 3.87 -17.51 -14.98
N ALA A 22 4.27 -18.43 -14.14
CA ALA A 22 5.67 -18.56 -13.72
C ALA A 22 6.65 -18.86 -14.87
N LYS A 23 6.15 -19.19 -16.06
CA LYS A 23 6.93 -19.52 -17.28
C LYS A 23 6.74 -18.50 -18.39
N VAL A 24 5.90 -17.51 -18.19
CA VAL A 24 5.56 -16.48 -19.20
C VAL A 24 6.75 -15.55 -19.41
N SER A 25 7.00 -15.22 -20.67
CA SER A 25 8.08 -14.28 -21.01
C SER A 25 7.76 -12.84 -20.64
N THR A 26 8.79 -12.04 -20.44
CA THR A 26 8.67 -10.59 -20.21
C THR A 26 7.91 -9.91 -21.35
N GLU A 27 8.11 -10.36 -22.60
CA GLU A 27 7.42 -9.85 -23.78
C GLU A 27 5.91 -10.05 -23.68
N GLN A 28 5.42 -11.24 -23.31
CA GLN A 28 4.00 -11.52 -23.13
C GLN A 28 3.39 -10.67 -22.00
N LYS A 29 4.08 -10.50 -20.87
CA LYS A 29 3.66 -9.62 -19.77
C LYS A 29 3.54 -8.18 -20.26
N ASN A 30 4.53 -7.70 -20.99
CA ASN A 30 4.53 -6.33 -21.53
C ASN A 30 3.48 -6.12 -22.62
N THR A 31 3.21 -7.13 -23.46
CA THR A 31 2.11 -7.10 -24.43
C THR A 31 0.75 -6.96 -23.74
N PHE A 32 0.53 -7.67 -22.64
CA PHE A 32 -0.69 -7.53 -21.83
C PHE A 32 -0.86 -6.09 -21.31
N LEU A 33 0.20 -5.52 -20.73
CA LEU A 33 0.16 -4.18 -20.13
C LEU A 33 -0.07 -3.09 -21.20
N ASP A 34 0.61 -3.19 -22.33
CA ASP A 34 0.47 -2.25 -23.46
C ASP A 34 -0.93 -2.30 -24.07
N ASP A 35 -1.44 -3.50 -24.35
CA ASP A 35 -2.77 -3.67 -24.92
C ASP A 35 -3.88 -3.18 -23.95
N LEU A 36 -3.75 -3.50 -22.66
CA LEU A 36 -4.70 -3.04 -21.64
C LEU A 36 -4.68 -1.51 -21.51
N SER A 37 -3.50 -0.88 -21.53
CA SER A 37 -3.36 0.58 -21.49
C SER A 37 -4.08 1.24 -22.67
N LYS A 38 -3.89 0.72 -23.90
CA LYS A 38 -4.57 1.20 -25.11
C LYS A 38 -6.08 1.02 -25.02
N LYS A 39 -6.56 -0.13 -24.53
CA LYS A 39 -7.98 -0.41 -24.37
C LYS A 39 -8.65 0.50 -23.33
N ILE A 40 -7.99 0.79 -22.21
CA ILE A 40 -8.51 1.72 -21.20
C ILE A 40 -8.75 3.10 -21.81
N ILE A 41 -7.81 3.62 -22.59
CA ILE A 41 -7.98 4.92 -23.25
C ILE A 41 -9.04 4.85 -24.36
N ALA A 42 -9.05 3.78 -25.15
CA ALA A 42 -10.02 3.63 -26.25
C ALA A 42 -11.47 3.46 -25.76
N ASN A 43 -11.67 2.95 -24.55
CA ASN A 43 -13.00 2.71 -23.94
C ASN A 43 -13.28 3.68 -22.77
N GLU A 44 -12.69 4.87 -22.79
CA GLU A 44 -12.82 5.87 -21.72
C GLU A 44 -14.29 6.20 -21.43
N GLN A 45 -15.10 6.42 -22.45
CA GLN A 45 -16.50 6.80 -22.29
C GLN A 45 -17.33 5.66 -21.69
N GLU A 46 -17.12 4.44 -22.12
CA GLU A 46 -17.82 3.25 -21.61
C GLU A 46 -17.45 2.97 -20.14
N ILE A 47 -16.18 3.20 -19.74
CA ILE A 47 -15.76 3.12 -18.35
C ILE A 47 -16.49 4.17 -17.51
N ILE A 48 -16.56 5.41 -17.99
CA ILE A 48 -17.28 6.50 -17.31
C ILE A 48 -18.77 6.17 -17.19
N ASP A 49 -19.40 5.63 -18.23
CA ASP A 49 -20.82 5.29 -18.22
C ASP A 49 -21.13 4.09 -17.30
N ALA A 50 -20.24 3.11 -17.22
CA ALA A 50 -20.32 2.06 -16.21
C ALA A 50 -20.21 2.62 -14.79
N ASN A 51 -19.25 3.54 -14.57
CA ASN A 51 -19.00 4.15 -13.28
C ASN A 51 -20.14 5.09 -12.83
N LYS A 52 -20.77 5.81 -13.75
CA LYS A 52 -21.96 6.64 -13.43
C LYS A 52 -23.06 5.82 -12.78
N LYS A 53 -23.32 4.59 -13.24
CA LYS A 53 -24.33 3.70 -12.65
C LYS A 53 -23.97 3.31 -11.20
N ASP A 54 -22.70 3.04 -10.93
CA ASP A 54 -22.24 2.77 -9.58
C ASP A 54 -22.35 4.02 -8.68
N LEU A 55 -22.03 5.21 -9.19
CA LEU A 55 -22.16 6.48 -8.47
C LEU A 55 -23.64 6.83 -8.16
N GLU A 56 -24.56 6.58 -9.09
CA GLU A 56 -26.00 6.75 -8.87
C GLU A 56 -26.49 5.80 -7.77
N ASN A 57 -26.08 4.53 -7.82
CA ASN A 57 -26.41 3.56 -6.78
C ASN A 57 -25.84 3.98 -5.40
N ALA A 58 -24.61 4.49 -5.36
CA ALA A 58 -23.96 4.95 -4.14
C ALA A 58 -24.70 6.14 -3.51
N LYS A 59 -25.12 7.12 -4.32
CA LYS A 59 -25.94 8.26 -3.88
C LYS A 59 -27.30 7.82 -3.36
N ASN A 60 -27.99 6.92 -4.06
CA ASN A 60 -29.27 6.38 -3.65
C ASN A 60 -29.21 5.60 -2.32
N ASN A 61 -28.04 5.04 -2.00
CA ASN A 61 -27.76 4.37 -0.73
C ASN A 61 -27.19 5.30 0.35
N ASN A 62 -27.17 6.63 0.12
CA ASN A 62 -26.66 7.66 1.04
C ASN A 62 -25.22 7.40 1.54
N LEU A 63 -24.32 6.92 0.66
CA LEU A 63 -22.90 6.81 1.00
C LEU A 63 -22.28 8.19 1.15
N ASP A 64 -21.28 8.32 2.02
CA ASP A 64 -20.62 9.60 2.30
C ASP A 64 -19.84 10.16 1.09
N ASP A 65 -19.61 11.48 1.08
CA ASP A 65 -18.96 12.16 -0.04
C ASP A 65 -17.52 11.68 -0.26
N ALA A 66 -16.79 11.33 0.80
CA ALA A 66 -15.42 10.82 0.70
C ALA A 66 -15.40 9.41 0.07
N PHE A 67 -16.46 8.63 0.29
CA PHE A 67 -16.65 7.33 -0.34
C PHE A 67 -16.96 7.49 -1.84
N ILE A 68 -17.85 8.42 -2.17
CA ILE A 68 -18.23 8.75 -3.56
C ILE A 68 -17.02 9.27 -4.34
N ASP A 69 -16.20 10.14 -3.74
CA ASP A 69 -14.97 10.65 -4.36
C ASP A 69 -13.98 9.53 -4.71
N ARG A 70 -13.83 8.55 -3.82
CA ARG A 70 -12.96 7.39 -4.06
C ARG A 70 -13.49 6.44 -5.14
N LEU A 71 -14.83 6.37 -5.29
CA LEU A 71 -15.50 5.52 -6.28
C LEU A 71 -15.45 6.13 -7.69
N ALA A 72 -15.34 7.44 -7.80
CA ALA A 72 -15.46 8.17 -9.06
C ALA A 72 -14.28 7.89 -10.00
N LEU A 73 -14.60 7.51 -11.25
CA LEU A 73 -13.68 7.47 -12.38
C LEU A 73 -14.02 8.60 -13.34
N ASN A 74 -13.10 9.54 -13.48
CA ASN A 74 -13.15 10.62 -14.46
C ASN A 74 -11.98 10.49 -15.44
N ASN A 75 -11.96 11.32 -16.48
CA ASN A 75 -10.91 11.30 -17.50
C ASN A 75 -9.49 11.30 -16.90
N LYS A 76 -9.26 12.11 -15.85
CA LYS A 76 -7.97 12.16 -15.18
C LYS A 76 -7.60 10.82 -14.51
N ASN A 77 -8.56 10.16 -13.87
CA ASN A 77 -8.32 8.85 -13.23
C ASN A 77 -8.05 7.77 -14.29
N ILE A 78 -8.76 7.81 -15.43
CA ILE A 78 -8.59 6.86 -16.53
C ILE A 78 -7.22 7.04 -17.19
N THR A 79 -6.82 8.28 -17.47
CA THR A 79 -5.47 8.58 -17.96
C THR A 79 -4.40 8.09 -16.98
N ALA A 80 -4.57 8.34 -15.68
CA ALA A 80 -3.63 7.89 -14.66
C ALA A 80 -3.53 6.35 -14.59
N MET A 81 -4.64 5.61 -14.78
CA MET A 81 -4.60 4.13 -14.87
C MET A 81 -3.76 3.67 -16.06
N ALA A 82 -3.94 4.29 -17.25
CA ALA A 82 -3.18 3.95 -18.45
C ALA A 82 -1.68 4.28 -18.30
N GLU A 83 -1.35 5.43 -17.71
CA GLU A 83 0.03 5.82 -17.38
C GLU A 83 0.66 4.84 -16.38
N GLY A 84 -0.10 4.42 -15.34
CA GLY A 84 0.34 3.43 -14.37
C GLY A 84 0.70 2.09 -15.02
N LEU A 85 -0.08 1.62 -15.99
CA LEU A 85 0.25 0.43 -16.77
C LEU A 85 1.57 0.58 -17.53
N GLY A 86 1.81 1.75 -18.15
CA GLY A 86 3.07 2.05 -18.83
C GLY A 86 4.27 2.06 -17.87
N GLN A 87 4.07 2.58 -16.65
CA GLN A 87 5.10 2.55 -15.59
C GLN A 87 5.43 1.12 -15.18
N VAL A 88 4.43 0.29 -14.89
CA VAL A 88 4.64 -1.12 -14.56
C VAL A 88 5.30 -1.89 -15.71
N GLN A 89 4.93 -1.58 -16.96
CA GLN A 89 5.56 -2.16 -18.15
C GLN A 89 7.07 -1.87 -18.19
N SER A 90 7.47 -0.64 -17.85
CA SER A 90 8.86 -0.19 -17.89
C SER A 90 9.76 -0.82 -16.83
N LEU A 91 9.18 -1.40 -15.77
CA LEU A 91 9.92 -2.05 -14.71
C LEU A 91 10.61 -3.33 -15.22
N ASN A 92 11.77 -3.62 -14.65
CA ASN A 92 12.47 -4.87 -14.91
C ASN A 92 11.63 -6.08 -14.48
N ASP A 93 11.69 -7.15 -15.26
CA ASP A 93 11.10 -8.42 -14.86
C ASP A 93 12.07 -9.12 -13.89
N LEU A 94 11.63 -9.29 -12.66
CA LEU A 94 12.44 -9.86 -11.60
C LEU A 94 12.39 -11.40 -11.59
N ILE A 95 11.46 -12.03 -12.32
CA ILE A 95 11.25 -13.47 -12.26
C ILE A 95 12.37 -14.20 -12.97
N GLY A 96 12.98 -15.15 -12.26
CA GLY A 96 14.13 -15.92 -12.76
C GLY A 96 15.48 -15.28 -12.47
N GLU A 97 15.54 -14.08 -11.91
CA GLU A 97 16.81 -13.51 -11.43
C GLU A 97 17.48 -14.45 -10.43
N VAL A 98 18.77 -14.73 -10.66
CA VAL A 98 19.59 -15.57 -9.80
C VAL A 98 20.63 -14.73 -9.09
N THR A 99 20.69 -14.84 -7.78
CA THR A 99 21.62 -14.10 -6.94
C THR A 99 22.41 -15.03 -6.03
N GLU A 100 23.53 -14.52 -5.50
CA GLU A 100 24.30 -15.15 -4.42
C GLU A 100 24.82 -16.57 -4.76
N ILE A 101 25.14 -16.87 -6.03
CA ILE A 101 25.74 -18.19 -6.37
C ILE A 101 27.10 -18.29 -5.70
N ARG A 102 27.27 -19.31 -4.84
CA ARG A 102 28.48 -19.56 -4.08
C ARG A 102 28.89 -21.03 -4.18
N GLN A 103 30.20 -21.27 -4.36
CA GLN A 103 30.79 -22.61 -4.28
C GLN A 103 30.86 -23.05 -2.82
N MET A 104 30.34 -24.25 -2.54
CA MET A 104 30.39 -24.85 -1.21
C MET A 104 31.57 -25.83 -1.10
N ASN A 105 32.04 -26.08 0.13
CA ASN A 105 33.13 -27.05 0.39
C ASN A 105 32.81 -28.48 -0.09
N SER A 106 31.54 -28.84 -0.18
CA SER A 106 31.05 -30.10 -0.73
C SER A 106 31.13 -30.20 -2.25
N GLY A 107 31.54 -29.13 -2.94
CA GLY A 107 31.64 -29.08 -4.40
C GLY A 107 30.33 -28.67 -5.12
N ILE A 108 29.23 -28.48 -4.40
CA ILE A 108 27.99 -27.95 -4.99
C ILE A 108 28.03 -26.43 -5.08
N GLN A 109 27.26 -25.86 -6.00
CA GLN A 109 26.99 -24.42 -6.04
C GLN A 109 25.57 -24.14 -5.52
N VAL A 110 25.40 -23.16 -4.65
CA VAL A 110 24.12 -22.78 -4.08
C VAL A 110 23.87 -21.32 -4.42
N GLY A 111 22.68 -21.03 -4.94
CA GLY A 111 22.20 -19.68 -5.24
C GLY A 111 20.75 -19.50 -4.85
N LYS A 112 20.22 -18.29 -5.04
CA LYS A 112 18.81 -17.97 -4.86
C LYS A 112 18.21 -17.50 -6.17
N MET A 113 17.01 -17.97 -6.48
CA MET A 113 16.27 -17.57 -7.67
C MET A 113 14.93 -16.94 -7.25
N ARG A 114 14.61 -15.79 -7.84
CA ARG A 114 13.35 -15.09 -7.61
C ARG A 114 12.19 -15.78 -8.34
N VAL A 115 11.10 -15.99 -7.62
CA VAL A 115 9.90 -16.67 -8.13
C VAL A 115 8.65 -15.94 -7.68
N PRO A 116 7.51 -16.06 -8.41
CA PRO A 116 6.22 -15.52 -7.96
C PRO A 116 5.79 -16.11 -6.61
N LEU A 117 4.95 -15.39 -5.86
CA LEU A 117 4.27 -15.94 -4.68
C LEU A 117 3.29 -17.06 -5.05
N GLY A 118 2.60 -16.93 -6.19
CA GLY A 118 1.62 -17.88 -6.68
C GLY A 118 0.28 -17.25 -7.00
N VAL A 119 -0.71 -17.42 -6.12
CA VAL A 119 -2.05 -16.82 -6.26
C VAL A 119 -2.27 -15.77 -5.17
N ILE A 120 -2.60 -14.57 -5.59
CA ILE A 120 -2.93 -13.44 -4.72
C ILE A 120 -4.45 -13.32 -4.62
N GLY A 121 -5.01 -13.26 -3.42
CA GLY A 121 -6.38 -12.83 -3.17
C GLY A 121 -6.39 -11.37 -2.75
N MET A 122 -7.08 -10.49 -3.48
CA MET A 122 -7.17 -9.09 -3.11
C MET A 122 -8.61 -8.68 -2.82
N ILE A 123 -8.82 -8.08 -1.66
CA ILE A 123 -10.14 -7.60 -1.20
C ILE A 123 -10.04 -6.09 -1.01
N TYR A 124 -10.85 -5.33 -1.76
CA TYR A 124 -10.75 -3.87 -1.76
C TYR A 124 -12.12 -3.19 -1.80
N GLU A 125 -12.18 -1.95 -1.29
CA GLU A 125 -13.38 -1.13 -1.20
C GLU A 125 -13.27 0.09 -2.13
N SER A 126 -14.40 0.50 -2.72
CA SER A 126 -14.64 1.82 -3.34
C SER A 126 -13.55 2.40 -4.26
N ARG A 127 -12.75 1.57 -4.91
CA ARG A 127 -11.64 2.04 -5.75
C ARG A 127 -11.53 1.19 -7.02
N PRO A 128 -12.33 1.46 -8.06
CA PRO A 128 -12.30 0.65 -9.29
C PRO A 128 -10.93 0.62 -9.98
N ASN A 129 -10.12 1.70 -9.87
CA ASN A 129 -8.76 1.73 -10.40
C ASN A 129 -7.87 0.61 -9.84
N VAL A 130 -8.11 0.18 -8.59
CA VAL A 130 -7.34 -0.91 -7.95
C VAL A 130 -7.45 -2.21 -8.74
N THR A 131 -8.57 -2.44 -9.46
CA THR A 131 -8.75 -3.59 -10.35
C THR A 131 -7.64 -3.66 -11.40
N ILE A 132 -7.29 -2.52 -12.00
CA ILE A 132 -6.25 -2.40 -13.03
C ILE A 132 -4.86 -2.47 -12.42
N ASP A 133 -4.59 -1.70 -11.37
CA ASP A 133 -3.29 -1.64 -10.71
C ASP A 133 -2.87 -3.01 -10.17
N ALA A 134 -3.81 -3.73 -9.53
CA ALA A 134 -3.56 -5.05 -8.98
C ALA A 134 -3.35 -6.11 -10.07
N ALA A 135 -4.14 -6.07 -11.15
CA ALA A 135 -3.95 -6.97 -12.29
C ALA A 135 -2.58 -6.76 -12.95
N ALA A 136 -2.17 -5.49 -13.14
CA ALA A 136 -0.89 -5.12 -13.73
C ALA A 136 0.30 -5.68 -12.92
N LEU A 137 0.29 -5.40 -11.62
CA LEU A 137 1.37 -5.84 -10.71
C LEU A 137 1.41 -7.37 -10.59
N ALA A 138 0.25 -8.03 -10.50
CA ALA A 138 0.18 -9.49 -10.44
C ALA A 138 0.76 -10.13 -11.70
N ILE A 139 0.35 -9.72 -12.88
CA ILE A 139 0.86 -10.26 -14.16
C ILE A 139 2.35 -9.96 -14.31
N LYS A 140 2.80 -8.73 -14.03
CA LYS A 140 4.22 -8.37 -14.16
C LYS A 140 5.09 -9.18 -13.21
N SER A 141 4.64 -9.47 -11.99
CA SER A 141 5.33 -10.31 -11.02
C SER A 141 5.10 -11.82 -11.20
N GLY A 142 4.40 -12.23 -12.27
CA GLY A 142 4.16 -13.65 -12.60
C GLY A 142 3.14 -14.36 -11.72
N ASN A 143 2.30 -13.62 -10.98
CA ASN A 143 1.27 -14.14 -10.11
C ASN A 143 -0.10 -14.20 -10.80
N ALA A 144 -0.92 -15.18 -10.44
CA ALA A 144 -2.36 -15.11 -10.66
C ALA A 144 -3.03 -14.30 -9.53
N ILE A 145 -4.16 -13.65 -9.84
CA ILE A 145 -4.88 -12.85 -8.86
C ILE A 145 -6.39 -13.08 -8.90
N ILE A 146 -7.00 -13.15 -7.72
CA ILE A 146 -8.43 -13.17 -7.51
C ILE A 146 -8.82 -11.85 -6.85
N LEU A 147 -9.63 -11.06 -7.53
CA LEU A 147 -10.03 -9.71 -7.15
C LEU A 147 -11.46 -9.73 -6.60
N ARG A 148 -11.65 -9.22 -5.39
CA ARG A 148 -12.97 -9.01 -4.78
C ARG A 148 -13.12 -7.53 -4.43
N GLY A 149 -13.70 -6.76 -5.34
CA GLY A 149 -14.08 -5.37 -5.13
C GLY A 149 -15.35 -5.23 -4.30
N GLY A 150 -15.58 -4.05 -3.73
CA GLY A 150 -16.80 -3.72 -3.04
C GLY A 150 -18.04 -3.83 -3.94
N SER A 151 -19.20 -4.07 -3.34
CA SER A 151 -20.48 -4.21 -4.07
C SER A 151 -20.90 -2.91 -4.77
N GLU A 152 -20.41 -1.80 -4.30
CA GLU A 152 -20.67 -0.45 -4.78
C GLU A 152 -19.95 -0.10 -6.08
N SER A 153 -18.87 -0.84 -6.42
CA SER A 153 -18.08 -0.66 -7.64
C SER A 153 -18.25 -1.82 -8.64
N LEU A 154 -19.27 -2.64 -8.46
CA LEU A 154 -19.41 -3.90 -9.19
C LEU A 154 -19.54 -3.70 -10.70
N ILE A 155 -20.29 -2.68 -11.17
CA ILE A 155 -20.53 -2.45 -12.60
C ILE A 155 -19.21 -1.98 -13.24
N SER A 156 -18.53 -1.04 -12.62
CA SER A 156 -17.20 -0.56 -13.08
C SER A 156 -16.18 -1.69 -13.11
N ASN A 157 -16.08 -2.47 -12.03
CA ASN A 157 -15.12 -3.57 -11.95
C ASN A 157 -15.38 -4.65 -12.99
N ASN A 158 -16.64 -5.01 -13.25
CA ASN A 158 -16.99 -5.99 -14.30
C ASN A 158 -16.64 -5.48 -15.70
N TYR A 159 -16.84 -4.18 -15.96
CA TYR A 159 -16.43 -3.62 -17.25
C TYR A 159 -14.91 -3.65 -17.42
N LEU A 160 -14.16 -3.22 -16.40
CA LEU A 160 -12.70 -3.31 -16.43
C LEU A 160 -12.21 -4.78 -16.55
N ALA A 161 -12.93 -5.73 -15.96
CA ALA A 161 -12.65 -7.17 -16.13
C ALA A 161 -12.73 -7.64 -17.58
N THR A 162 -13.68 -7.14 -18.37
CA THR A 162 -13.78 -7.51 -19.80
C THR A 162 -12.55 -7.03 -20.56
N LEU A 163 -12.08 -5.82 -20.32
CA LEU A 163 -10.87 -5.28 -20.95
C LEU A 163 -9.62 -6.08 -20.55
N ILE A 164 -9.51 -6.47 -19.28
CA ILE A 164 -8.42 -7.33 -18.78
C ILE A 164 -8.44 -8.68 -19.50
N LEU A 165 -9.59 -9.36 -19.58
CA LEU A 165 -9.72 -10.66 -20.21
C LEU A 165 -9.37 -10.63 -21.70
N GLU A 166 -9.78 -9.59 -22.41
CA GLU A 166 -9.41 -9.39 -23.81
C GLU A 166 -7.89 -9.21 -23.97
N SER A 167 -7.27 -8.44 -23.07
CA SER A 167 -5.82 -8.20 -23.13
C SER A 167 -5.00 -9.44 -22.73
N LEU A 168 -5.51 -10.29 -21.82
CA LEU A 168 -4.92 -11.60 -21.55
C LEU A 168 -4.93 -12.48 -22.81
N ASN A 169 -6.01 -12.46 -23.59
CA ASN A 169 -6.12 -13.19 -24.86
C ASN A 169 -5.11 -12.70 -25.89
N VAL A 170 -4.98 -11.38 -26.07
CA VAL A 170 -4.01 -10.78 -27.00
C VAL A 170 -2.59 -11.18 -26.65
N ALA A 171 -2.25 -11.22 -25.37
CA ALA A 171 -0.92 -11.62 -24.88
C ALA A 171 -0.69 -13.14 -24.84
N GLY A 172 -1.71 -13.95 -25.13
CA GLY A 172 -1.64 -15.41 -25.02
C GLY A 172 -1.46 -15.90 -23.58
N LEU A 173 -1.98 -15.14 -22.60
CA LEU A 173 -1.92 -15.47 -21.17
C LEU A 173 -3.12 -16.33 -20.75
N PRO A 174 -2.98 -17.18 -19.70
CA PRO A 174 -4.08 -18.01 -19.23
C PRO A 174 -5.26 -17.19 -18.73
N HIS A 175 -6.49 -17.55 -19.10
CA HIS A 175 -7.71 -16.87 -18.66
C HIS A 175 -7.89 -16.78 -17.15
N GLY A 176 -7.41 -17.78 -16.40
CA GLY A 176 -7.46 -17.80 -14.95
C GLY A 176 -6.43 -16.87 -14.24
N SER A 177 -5.62 -16.13 -15.01
CA SER A 177 -4.56 -15.26 -14.47
C SER A 177 -5.09 -14.10 -13.66
N VAL A 178 -6.20 -13.49 -14.11
CA VAL A 178 -6.93 -12.45 -13.37
C VAL A 178 -8.39 -12.84 -13.33
N GLN A 179 -8.94 -12.98 -12.14
CA GLN A 179 -10.35 -13.31 -11.95
C GLN A 179 -11.01 -12.31 -11.01
N ILE A 180 -12.20 -11.86 -11.36
CA ILE A 180 -13.01 -10.95 -10.55
C ILE A 180 -14.22 -11.72 -10.01
N ILE A 181 -14.45 -11.61 -8.71
CA ILE A 181 -15.62 -12.21 -8.06
C ILE A 181 -16.84 -11.35 -8.36
N GLU A 182 -17.77 -11.87 -9.15
CA GLU A 182 -18.94 -11.16 -9.65
C GLU A 182 -20.10 -11.08 -8.65
N THR A 183 -20.04 -11.87 -7.55
CA THR A 183 -21.14 -11.92 -6.57
C THR A 183 -20.97 -10.84 -5.50
N LYS A 184 -22.12 -10.28 -5.06
CA LYS A 184 -22.21 -9.38 -3.89
C LYS A 184 -22.21 -10.12 -2.55
N ASP A 185 -22.33 -11.45 -2.57
CA ASP A 185 -22.41 -12.25 -1.35
C ASP A 185 -21.11 -12.17 -0.54
N ARG A 186 -21.24 -11.77 0.72
CA ARG A 186 -20.11 -11.67 1.66
C ARG A 186 -19.49 -13.01 2.00
N ALA A 187 -20.23 -14.12 1.82
CA ALA A 187 -19.69 -15.47 2.01
C ALA A 187 -18.51 -15.75 1.06
N ALA A 188 -18.48 -15.11 -0.13
CA ALA A 188 -17.34 -15.22 -1.04
C ALA A 188 -16.05 -14.65 -0.44
N VAL A 189 -16.13 -13.59 0.39
CA VAL A 189 -14.96 -13.03 1.11
C VAL A 189 -14.46 -14.06 2.13
N THR A 190 -15.35 -14.61 2.96
CA THR A 190 -14.97 -15.62 3.95
C THR A 190 -14.35 -16.85 3.30
N GLN A 191 -14.89 -17.30 2.17
CA GLN A 191 -14.31 -18.40 1.41
C GLN A 191 -12.91 -18.02 0.88
N LEU A 192 -12.75 -16.84 0.28
CA LEU A 192 -11.47 -16.41 -0.32
C LEU A 192 -10.32 -16.40 0.69
N ILE A 193 -10.57 -15.89 1.90
CA ILE A 193 -9.53 -15.79 2.95
C ILE A 193 -9.20 -17.12 3.64
N GLN A 194 -9.94 -18.21 3.31
CA GLN A 194 -9.76 -19.55 3.87
C GLN A 194 -9.39 -20.60 2.83
N MET A 195 -9.17 -20.21 1.57
CA MET A 195 -8.86 -21.11 0.46
C MET A 195 -7.38 -21.50 0.39
N ASN A 196 -6.79 -22.03 1.47
CA ASN A 196 -5.36 -22.35 1.60
C ASN A 196 -4.80 -23.25 0.47
N ASP A 197 -5.65 -24.12 -0.12
CA ASP A 197 -5.23 -25.00 -1.22
C ASP A 197 -4.97 -24.24 -2.52
N TYR A 198 -5.53 -23.04 -2.66
CA TYR A 198 -5.55 -22.31 -3.93
C TYR A 198 -4.90 -20.94 -3.85
N VAL A 199 -5.00 -20.25 -2.72
CA VAL A 199 -4.54 -18.86 -2.52
C VAL A 199 -3.33 -18.86 -1.58
N ASP A 200 -2.28 -18.18 -1.98
CA ASP A 200 -1.00 -18.15 -1.26
C ASP A 200 -0.89 -16.94 -0.32
N VAL A 201 -1.52 -15.80 -0.69
CA VAL A 201 -1.51 -14.56 0.11
C VAL A 201 -2.79 -13.76 -0.10
N ILE A 202 -3.24 -13.05 0.94
CA ILE A 202 -4.35 -12.10 0.90
C ILE A 202 -3.82 -10.68 1.10
N ILE A 203 -4.35 -9.73 0.33
CA ILE A 203 -4.03 -8.30 0.44
C ILE A 203 -5.35 -7.53 0.60
N PRO A 204 -5.68 -7.06 1.82
CA PRO A 204 -6.82 -6.18 2.04
C PRO A 204 -6.50 -4.71 1.71
N ARG A 205 -7.45 -4.01 1.08
CA ARG A 205 -7.40 -2.56 0.78
C ARG A 205 -8.72 -1.89 1.13
N GLY A 206 -8.87 -1.47 2.37
CA GLY A 206 -10.10 -0.83 2.86
C GLY A 206 -9.91 -0.21 4.23
N GLY A 207 -10.99 0.15 4.89
CA GLY A 207 -10.95 0.71 6.24
C GLY A 207 -10.53 -0.30 7.31
N LYS A 208 -10.15 0.19 8.50
CA LYS A 208 -9.71 -0.62 9.66
C LYS A 208 -10.62 -1.82 9.94
N GLY A 209 -11.94 -1.63 9.83
CA GLY A 209 -12.91 -2.71 10.09
C GLY A 209 -12.79 -3.90 9.13
N LEU A 210 -12.58 -3.65 7.83
CA LEU A 210 -12.35 -4.70 6.84
C LEU A 210 -11.02 -5.41 7.08
N VAL A 211 -9.96 -4.64 7.30
CA VAL A 211 -8.60 -5.18 7.51
C VAL A 211 -8.55 -6.03 8.78
N ASN A 212 -9.13 -5.57 9.89
CA ASN A 212 -9.22 -6.33 11.13
C ASN A 212 -9.98 -7.63 10.93
N LYS A 213 -11.20 -7.57 10.35
CA LYS A 213 -11.99 -8.76 10.07
C LYS A 213 -11.23 -9.79 9.25
N ILE A 214 -10.57 -9.36 8.16
CA ILE A 214 -9.77 -10.25 7.32
C ILE A 214 -8.60 -10.85 8.12
N THR A 215 -7.93 -10.04 8.93
CA THR A 215 -6.79 -10.49 9.74
C THR A 215 -7.20 -11.54 10.77
N ASP A 216 -8.35 -11.37 11.40
CA ASP A 216 -8.85 -12.26 12.46
C ASP A 216 -9.41 -13.58 11.90
N GLU A 217 -10.03 -13.54 10.71
CA GLU A 217 -10.73 -14.69 10.13
C GLU A 217 -9.90 -15.46 9.08
N ALA A 218 -8.82 -14.85 8.54
CA ALA A 218 -8.01 -15.46 7.50
C ALA A 218 -7.17 -16.62 8.05
N THR A 219 -7.16 -17.73 7.30
CA THR A 219 -6.23 -18.85 7.52
C THR A 219 -5.03 -18.78 6.58
N ILE A 220 -5.05 -17.85 5.62
CA ILE A 220 -4.00 -17.55 4.65
C ILE A 220 -3.18 -16.37 5.16
N LYS A 221 -1.90 -16.27 4.77
CA LYS A 221 -1.04 -15.12 5.09
C LYS A 221 -1.62 -13.83 4.55
N VAL A 222 -1.61 -12.78 5.35
CA VAL A 222 -2.16 -11.46 5.00
C VAL A 222 -1.02 -10.44 4.96
N ILE A 223 -0.88 -9.73 3.84
CA ILE A 223 -0.01 -8.56 3.72
C ILE A 223 -0.88 -7.34 3.98
N LYS A 224 -0.64 -6.63 5.08
CA LYS A 224 -1.52 -5.56 5.56
C LYS A 224 -0.80 -4.43 6.25
N HIS A 225 -1.48 -3.27 6.32
CA HIS A 225 -1.33 -2.30 7.39
C HIS A 225 -2.72 -2.01 7.99
N LEU A 226 -2.78 -1.65 9.24
CA LEU A 226 -4.04 -1.35 9.93
C LEU A 226 -4.39 0.13 9.81
N ASP A 227 -3.41 0.99 10.04
CA ASP A 227 -3.52 2.45 9.99
C ASP A 227 -2.18 3.12 9.72
N GLY A 228 -2.22 4.43 9.46
CA GLY A 228 -1.06 5.28 9.17
C GLY A 228 -0.87 6.39 10.19
N ASN A 229 -0.78 6.06 11.50
CA ASN A 229 -0.41 7.07 12.49
C ASN A 229 1.07 7.46 12.36
N CYS A 230 1.35 8.32 11.36
CA CYS A 230 2.72 8.77 11.05
C CYS A 230 3.18 9.90 11.95
N HIS A 231 4.45 9.87 12.34
CA HIS A 231 5.06 10.87 13.22
C HIS A 231 6.15 11.68 12.52
N MET A 232 6.32 12.94 12.96
CA MET A 232 7.49 13.73 12.61
C MET A 232 8.08 14.35 13.87
N PHE A 233 9.34 14.10 14.11
CA PHE A 233 10.10 14.71 15.20
C PHE A 233 10.92 15.89 14.71
N VAL A 234 10.69 17.06 15.29
CA VAL A 234 11.50 18.27 15.07
C VAL A 234 12.50 18.37 16.22
N ASP A 235 13.75 18.03 15.91
CA ASP A 235 14.88 17.94 16.85
C ASP A 235 15.38 19.31 17.29
N ASP A 236 16.22 19.35 18.32
CA ASP A 236 16.77 20.58 18.92
C ASP A 236 17.69 21.38 17.96
N ASP A 237 18.37 20.71 17.03
CA ASP A 237 19.24 21.30 16.01
C ASP A 237 18.55 21.37 14.61
N ALA A 238 17.21 21.39 14.57
CA ALA A 238 16.49 21.50 13.33
C ALA A 238 16.53 22.91 12.74
N ASP A 239 16.66 23.01 11.41
CA ASP A 239 16.35 24.24 10.70
C ASP A 239 14.83 24.50 10.79
N ILE A 240 14.45 25.59 11.45
CA ILE A 240 13.05 25.94 11.71
C ILE A 240 12.26 26.16 10.41
N ALA A 241 12.86 26.81 9.41
CA ALA A 241 12.17 27.09 8.14
C ALA A 241 11.90 25.79 7.36
N MET A 242 12.88 24.88 7.33
CA MET A 242 12.72 23.55 6.76
C MET A 242 11.66 22.75 7.53
N ALA A 243 11.70 22.76 8.86
CA ALA A 243 10.73 22.02 9.69
C ALA A 243 9.30 22.50 9.45
N LEU A 244 9.05 23.82 9.41
CA LEU A 244 7.73 24.38 9.12
C LEU A 244 7.21 23.92 7.75
N LYS A 245 8.07 23.96 6.71
CA LYS A 245 7.72 23.51 5.36
C LYS A 245 7.39 22.03 5.31
N LEU A 246 8.19 21.19 5.98
CA LEU A 246 8.00 19.73 5.95
C LEU A 246 6.77 19.30 6.73
N VAL A 247 6.54 19.85 7.93
CA VAL A 247 5.36 19.56 8.76
C VAL A 247 4.08 20.02 8.05
N ASP A 248 4.09 21.22 7.46
CA ASP A 248 2.97 21.71 6.68
C ASP A 248 2.66 20.78 5.49
N ASN A 249 3.65 20.45 4.68
CA ASN A 249 3.47 19.54 3.54
C ASN A 249 2.98 18.17 3.98
N ALA A 250 3.62 17.58 5.01
CA ALA A 250 3.30 16.24 5.49
C ALA A 250 1.84 16.13 6.00
N LYS A 251 1.30 17.21 6.61
CA LYS A 251 -0.09 17.22 7.07
C LYS A 251 -1.08 17.66 6.01
N THR A 252 -0.78 18.67 5.20
CA THR A 252 -1.82 19.39 4.42
C THR A 252 -1.84 19.06 2.93
N GLN A 253 -0.82 18.40 2.39
CA GLN A 253 -0.77 18.05 0.96
C GLN A 253 -1.94 17.13 0.58
N ARG A 254 -2.30 16.17 1.45
CA ARG A 254 -3.50 15.32 1.30
C ARG A 254 -3.86 14.72 2.66
N LEU A 255 -5.05 15.04 3.19
CA LEU A 255 -5.45 14.66 4.56
C LEU A 255 -5.79 13.19 4.74
N GLY A 256 -6.42 12.57 3.75
CA GLY A 256 -7.02 11.23 3.88
C GLY A 256 -6.13 10.08 3.36
N THR A 257 -4.81 10.14 3.61
CA THR A 257 -3.87 9.08 3.18
C THR A 257 -3.03 8.58 4.34
N CYS A 258 -2.70 7.29 4.32
CA CYS A 258 -2.00 6.60 5.41
C CYS A 258 -0.58 7.11 5.71
N ASN A 259 0.04 7.86 4.79
CA ASN A 259 1.35 8.50 4.99
C ASN A 259 1.24 10.00 5.35
N THR A 260 0.02 10.48 5.64
CA THR A 260 -0.21 11.82 6.19
C THR A 260 0.34 11.90 7.60
N LEU A 261 0.95 13.03 7.96
CA LEU A 261 1.41 13.29 9.32
C LEU A 261 0.20 13.39 10.27
N GLU A 262 0.17 12.57 11.31
CA GLU A 262 -0.88 12.55 12.33
C GLU A 262 -0.39 13.00 13.70
N SER A 263 0.90 12.80 13.99
CA SER A 263 1.50 13.16 15.28
C SER A 263 2.80 13.95 15.11
N LEU A 264 2.84 15.15 15.65
CA LEU A 264 4.00 16.05 15.66
C LEU A 264 4.70 15.98 17.00
N ILE A 265 6.00 15.74 17.00
CA ILE A 265 6.85 15.73 18.20
C ILE A 265 7.87 16.84 18.07
N VAL A 266 8.05 17.64 19.12
CA VAL A 266 8.95 18.81 19.10
C VAL A 266 9.87 18.79 20.31
N SER A 267 11.16 19.01 20.09
CA SER A 267 12.12 19.20 21.17
C SER A 267 11.79 20.43 22.01
N GLU A 268 11.89 20.29 23.34
CA GLU A 268 11.60 21.36 24.30
C GLU A 268 12.41 22.62 24.03
N SER A 269 13.67 22.48 23.60
CA SER A 269 14.59 23.58 23.34
C SER A 269 14.09 24.56 22.27
N ILE A 270 13.45 24.05 21.20
CA ILE A 270 12.98 24.85 20.06
C ILE A 270 11.47 25.10 20.08
N ALA A 271 10.73 24.45 20.96
CA ALA A 271 9.26 24.46 20.97
C ALA A 271 8.68 25.89 21.05
N LYS A 272 9.29 26.78 21.83
CA LYS A 272 8.85 28.19 21.97
C LYS A 272 8.98 29.00 20.68
N ASN A 273 9.95 28.65 19.84
CA ASN A 273 10.16 29.32 18.56
C ASN A 273 9.35 28.67 17.44
N PHE A 274 9.24 27.35 17.42
CA PHE A 274 8.60 26.59 16.35
C PHE A 274 7.07 26.58 16.45
N LEU A 275 6.51 26.21 17.62
CA LEU A 275 5.06 25.95 17.76
C LEU A 275 4.15 27.14 17.43
N PRO A 276 4.47 28.41 17.82
CA PRO A 276 3.61 29.55 17.46
C PRO A 276 3.54 29.78 15.95
N GLN A 277 4.66 29.56 15.24
CA GLN A 277 4.72 29.71 13.78
C GLN A 277 3.93 28.59 13.09
N MET A 278 4.05 27.35 13.58
CA MET A 278 3.32 26.21 13.04
C MET A 278 1.81 26.36 13.28
N GLN A 279 1.41 26.80 14.47
CA GLN A 279 0.00 27.09 14.76
C GLN A 279 -0.57 28.14 13.79
N ALA A 280 0.16 29.22 13.52
CA ALA A 280 -0.30 30.26 12.59
C ALA A 280 -0.55 29.70 11.16
N ILE A 281 0.32 28.79 10.70
CA ILE A 281 0.14 28.09 9.41
C ILE A 281 -1.11 27.22 9.45
N PHE A 282 -1.28 26.44 10.51
CA PHE A 282 -2.40 25.51 10.67
C PHE A 282 -3.75 26.23 10.88
N ASP A 283 -3.76 27.38 11.58
CA ASP A 283 -4.96 28.20 11.74
C ASP A 283 -5.49 28.68 10.36
N ILE A 284 -4.61 29.12 9.47
CA ILE A 284 -4.96 29.52 8.09
C ILE A 284 -5.56 28.35 7.32
N LYS A 285 -5.00 27.14 7.49
CA LYS A 285 -5.42 25.90 6.80
C LYS A 285 -6.52 25.14 7.53
N LYS A 286 -7.03 25.68 8.64
CA LYS A 286 -8.09 25.09 9.47
C LYS A 286 -7.72 23.69 9.99
N ILE A 287 -6.47 23.48 10.36
CA ILE A 287 -6.01 22.25 11.01
C ILE A 287 -6.11 22.43 12.53
N GLU A 288 -6.88 21.57 13.17
CA GLU A 288 -7.00 21.53 14.63
C GLU A 288 -5.76 20.88 15.25
N MET A 289 -5.09 21.56 16.18
CA MET A 289 -3.99 21.00 16.95
C MET A 289 -4.50 20.48 18.30
N ARG A 290 -4.30 19.20 18.59
CA ARG A 290 -4.51 18.58 19.92
C ARG A 290 -3.17 18.36 20.56
N VAL A 291 -2.91 19.03 21.70
CA VAL A 291 -1.54 19.19 22.19
C VAL A 291 -1.38 18.81 23.65
N CYS A 292 -0.19 18.35 24.02
CA CYS A 292 0.13 18.02 25.42
C CYS A 292 0.15 19.29 26.31
N GLN A 293 0.12 19.10 27.63
CA GLN A 293 0.06 20.20 28.61
C GLN A 293 1.20 21.22 28.48
N ASN A 294 2.40 20.78 28.08
CA ASN A 294 3.55 21.68 27.89
C ASN A 294 3.39 22.52 26.62
N SER A 295 2.85 21.97 25.56
CA SER A 295 2.54 22.70 24.32
C SER A 295 1.45 23.75 24.56
N LEU A 296 0.41 23.46 25.37
CA LEU A 296 -0.64 24.43 25.72
C LEU A 296 -0.13 25.70 26.41
N LYS A 297 0.99 25.61 27.16
CA LYS A 297 1.62 26.80 27.75
C LYS A 297 2.21 27.73 26.70
N ILE A 298 2.55 27.21 25.53
CA ILE A 298 3.17 27.97 24.41
C ILE A 298 2.10 28.42 23.41
N ILE A 299 1.15 27.55 23.09
CA ILE A 299 0.06 27.77 22.10
C ILE A 299 -1.30 27.55 22.78
N PRO A 300 -1.77 28.48 23.62
CA PRO A 300 -2.97 28.29 24.48
C PRO A 300 -4.29 28.22 23.70
N LYS A 301 -4.32 28.53 22.42
CA LYS A 301 -5.50 28.38 21.55
C LYS A 301 -5.75 26.96 21.08
N ALA A 302 -4.73 26.08 21.17
CA ALA A 302 -4.86 24.69 20.78
C ALA A 302 -5.76 23.91 21.76
N LYS A 303 -6.31 22.78 21.34
CA LYS A 303 -7.05 21.89 22.24
C LYS A 303 -6.08 21.01 23.05
N LYS A 304 -6.47 20.68 24.27
CA LYS A 304 -5.73 19.70 25.08
C LYS A 304 -5.93 18.31 24.50
N ALA A 305 -4.82 17.60 24.23
CA ALA A 305 -4.83 16.20 23.86
C ALA A 305 -5.12 15.31 25.08
N ASP A 306 -5.82 14.20 24.84
CA ASP A 306 -5.80 13.04 25.72
C ASP A 306 -4.82 11.97 25.22
N ASN A 307 -4.81 10.79 25.85
CA ASN A 307 -3.86 9.75 25.46
C ASN A 307 -4.25 9.07 24.15
N ASP A 308 -5.52 9.00 23.83
CA ASP A 308 -6.03 8.34 22.64
C ASP A 308 -5.74 9.18 21.38
N ASP A 309 -5.69 10.52 21.51
CA ASP A 309 -5.28 11.42 20.43
C ASP A 309 -3.87 11.11 19.87
N PHE A 310 -2.97 10.51 20.63
CA PHE A 310 -1.64 10.13 20.18
C PHE A 310 -1.61 8.78 19.45
N HIS A 311 -2.66 7.95 19.60
CA HIS A 311 -2.84 6.70 18.86
C HIS A 311 -3.65 6.85 17.59
N GLU A 312 -4.36 7.99 17.44
CA GLU A 312 -5.39 8.14 16.41
C GLU A 312 -4.80 8.51 15.04
N GLU A 313 -5.21 7.79 14.01
CA GLU A 313 -5.11 8.20 12.61
C GLU A 313 -6.35 9.02 12.27
N PHE A 314 -6.24 10.35 12.32
CA PHE A 314 -7.39 11.26 12.16
C PHE A 314 -7.98 11.26 10.74
N LEU A 315 -7.14 11.02 9.70
CA LEU A 315 -7.53 11.09 8.28
C LEU A 315 -8.26 12.39 7.91
N GLY A 316 -8.02 13.44 8.66
CA GLY A 316 -8.74 14.72 8.60
C GLY A 316 -7.90 15.90 9.05
N PRO A 317 -8.51 17.08 9.19
CA PRO A 317 -7.81 18.32 9.54
C PRO A 317 -7.50 18.40 11.04
N ILE A 318 -6.95 17.35 11.62
CA ILE A 318 -6.57 17.27 13.04
C ILE A 318 -5.16 16.68 13.11
N ILE A 319 -4.34 17.18 14.04
CA ILE A 319 -3.00 16.66 14.33
C ILE A 319 -2.74 16.67 15.84
N SER A 320 -2.17 15.59 16.36
CA SER A 320 -1.66 15.57 17.74
C SER A 320 -0.28 16.22 17.82
N CYS A 321 0.07 16.81 19.00
CA CYS A 321 1.40 17.40 19.19
C CYS A 321 1.91 17.21 20.62
N LYS A 322 3.18 16.75 20.74
CA LYS A 322 3.85 16.54 22.01
C LYS A 322 5.22 17.19 22.06
N ILE A 323 5.54 17.86 23.18
CA ILE A 323 6.89 18.29 23.50
C ILE A 323 7.62 17.17 24.24
N VAL A 324 8.85 16.92 23.85
CA VAL A 324 9.80 15.96 24.46
C VAL A 324 11.10 16.63 24.81
N LYS A 325 11.86 16.09 25.77
CA LYS A 325 13.12 16.69 26.22
C LYS A 325 14.27 16.48 25.22
N ASN A 326 14.30 15.31 24.60
CA ASN A 326 15.38 14.88 23.71
C ASN A 326 14.93 13.78 22.76
N ILE A 327 15.85 13.31 21.92
CA ILE A 327 15.60 12.25 20.93
C ILE A 327 15.20 10.91 21.55
N ASP A 328 15.72 10.55 22.74
CA ASP A 328 15.37 9.29 23.42
C ASP A 328 13.87 9.26 23.80
N GLU A 329 13.34 10.40 24.32
CA GLU A 329 11.92 10.54 24.62
C GLU A 329 11.07 10.53 23.32
N ALA A 330 11.58 11.12 22.21
CA ALA A 330 10.91 11.10 20.94
C ALA A 330 10.80 9.68 20.39
N ILE A 331 11.89 8.93 20.33
CA ILE A 331 11.92 7.53 19.87
C ILE A 331 11.00 6.66 20.72
N LYS A 332 11.03 6.86 22.05
CA LYS A 332 10.17 6.13 22.99
C LYS A 332 8.68 6.39 22.74
N HIS A 333 8.33 7.65 22.46
CA HIS A 333 6.98 8.04 22.12
C HIS A 333 6.54 7.42 20.79
N ILE A 334 7.36 7.55 19.75
CA ILE A 334 7.09 7.00 18.43
C ILE A 334 6.88 5.49 18.52
N ASN A 335 7.83 4.74 19.08
CA ASN A 335 7.74 3.30 19.17
C ASN A 335 6.55 2.80 20.03
N HIS A 336 5.96 3.66 20.87
CA HIS A 336 4.78 3.34 21.66
C HIS A 336 3.46 3.66 20.95
N PHE A 337 3.38 4.79 20.23
CA PHE A 337 2.12 5.30 19.67
C PHE A 337 1.98 5.07 18.16
N SER A 338 3.09 4.88 17.45
CA SER A 338 3.08 4.67 16.01
C SER A 338 2.42 3.36 15.61
N SER A 339 1.78 3.37 14.44
CA SER A 339 1.32 2.18 13.74
C SER A 339 2.45 1.41 13.02
N GLY A 340 3.70 1.90 13.09
CA GLY A 340 4.84 1.33 12.37
C GLY A 340 4.86 1.63 10.88
N HIS A 341 4.14 2.68 10.44
CA HIS A 341 4.00 3.02 9.02
C HIS A 341 5.15 3.90 8.53
N THR A 342 5.18 5.18 8.91
CA THR A 342 6.17 6.14 8.38
C THR A 342 6.52 7.21 9.40
N GLU A 343 7.82 7.37 9.66
CA GLU A 343 8.32 8.32 10.62
C GLU A 343 9.43 9.18 10.03
N SER A 344 9.47 10.45 10.40
CA SER A 344 10.50 11.38 9.94
C SER A 344 11.12 12.15 11.09
N ILE A 345 12.41 12.47 11.00
CA ILE A 345 13.10 13.43 11.86
C ILE A 345 13.55 14.62 11.03
N VAL A 346 13.40 15.82 11.58
CA VAL A 346 14.01 17.04 11.03
C VAL A 346 15.15 17.45 11.94
N THR A 347 16.39 17.36 11.46
CA THR A 347 17.60 17.61 12.24
C THR A 347 18.81 17.95 11.36
N ASN A 348 19.74 18.74 11.87
CA ASN A 348 21.08 18.92 11.32
C ASN A 348 22.14 18.08 12.06
N ASN A 349 21.75 17.43 13.17
CA ASN A 349 22.63 16.56 13.94
C ASN A 349 22.71 15.16 13.32
N HIS A 350 23.85 14.86 12.72
CA HIS A 350 24.09 13.56 12.06
C HIS A 350 23.95 12.37 13.03
N ALA A 351 24.41 12.50 14.27
CA ALA A 351 24.34 11.41 15.25
C ALA A 351 22.87 11.11 15.60
N ASN A 352 22.04 12.14 15.82
CA ASN A 352 20.61 11.99 16.06
C ASN A 352 19.90 11.41 14.84
N ALA A 353 20.23 11.84 13.63
CA ALA A 353 19.68 11.29 12.39
C ALA A 353 19.93 9.78 12.29
N MET A 354 21.18 9.35 12.51
CA MET A 354 21.55 7.92 12.44
C MET A 354 20.96 7.09 13.58
N MET A 355 20.83 7.67 14.78
CA MET A 355 20.15 7.03 15.92
C MET A 355 18.67 6.81 15.61
N PHE A 356 18.00 7.83 15.07
CA PHE A 356 16.58 7.76 14.68
C PHE A 356 16.33 6.66 13.64
N LEU A 357 17.15 6.59 12.56
CA LEU A 357 17.04 5.54 11.54
C LEU A 357 17.18 4.13 12.11
N ARG A 358 18.03 3.95 13.13
CA ARG A 358 18.31 2.63 13.71
C ARG A 358 17.28 2.20 14.74
N GLU A 359 16.75 3.13 15.52
CA GLU A 359 16.00 2.82 16.74
C GLU A 359 14.49 3.01 16.61
N VAL A 360 14.03 3.74 15.58
CA VAL A 360 12.60 3.80 15.24
C VAL A 360 12.21 2.58 14.42
N ASP A 361 11.25 1.81 14.92
CA ASP A 361 10.83 0.54 14.31
C ASP A 361 9.58 0.72 13.45
N SER A 362 9.73 1.40 12.32
CA SER A 362 8.68 1.61 11.34
C SER A 362 9.08 1.12 9.94
N SER A 363 8.10 0.96 9.05
CA SER A 363 8.34 0.45 7.70
C SER A 363 9.10 1.44 6.82
N SER A 364 8.93 2.74 7.08
CA SER A 364 9.69 3.83 6.45
C SER A 364 10.18 4.79 7.52
N VAL A 365 11.50 5.02 7.60
CA VAL A 365 12.11 5.96 8.52
C VAL A 365 12.95 6.94 7.73
N MET A 366 12.75 8.24 7.94
CA MET A 366 13.22 9.30 7.05
C MET A 366 13.96 10.40 7.79
N ILE A 367 14.86 11.10 7.10
CA ILE A 367 15.56 12.28 7.60
C ILE A 367 15.28 13.45 6.66
N ASN A 368 14.85 14.60 7.22
CA ASN A 368 14.67 15.87 6.51
C ASN A 368 13.80 15.78 5.26
N VAL A 369 12.74 14.96 5.31
CA VAL A 369 11.80 14.78 4.20
C VAL A 369 10.39 14.58 4.73
N SER A 370 9.40 14.94 3.93
CA SER A 370 7.98 14.77 4.25
C SER A 370 7.58 13.28 4.28
N THR A 371 6.75 12.87 5.24
CA THR A 371 6.19 11.51 5.31
C THR A 371 5.41 11.13 4.04
N ARG A 372 4.95 12.13 3.27
CA ARG A 372 4.24 11.95 2.00
C ARG A 372 5.06 11.24 0.92
N PHE A 373 6.37 11.16 1.06
CA PHE A 373 7.24 10.40 0.17
C PHE A 373 7.19 8.88 0.41
N ALA A 374 6.55 8.38 1.46
CA ALA A 374 6.32 6.95 1.66
C ALA A 374 5.27 6.41 0.68
N ASP A 375 5.66 6.26 -0.56
CA ASP A 375 4.82 5.92 -1.71
C ASP A 375 5.63 5.08 -2.70
N GLY A 376 5.00 4.05 -3.29
CA GLY A 376 5.70 3.14 -4.20
C GLY A 376 6.23 3.82 -5.45
N PHE A 377 5.57 4.85 -5.94
CA PHE A 377 6.05 5.62 -7.10
C PHE A 377 7.29 6.46 -6.73
N GLU A 378 7.20 7.22 -5.62
CA GLU A 378 8.30 8.05 -5.14
C GLU A 378 9.54 7.22 -4.75
N TYR A 379 9.34 5.98 -4.29
CA TYR A 379 10.44 5.04 -3.98
C TYR A 379 11.02 4.33 -5.22
N GLY A 380 10.52 4.64 -6.42
CA GLY A 380 10.99 4.02 -7.65
C GLY A 380 10.51 2.58 -7.88
N LEU A 381 9.46 2.15 -7.16
CA LEU A 381 8.85 0.83 -7.34
C LEU A 381 7.85 0.81 -8.51
N GLY A 382 7.60 1.95 -9.13
CA GLY A 382 6.70 2.14 -10.27
C GLY A 382 5.21 2.10 -9.93
N ALA A 383 4.80 1.22 -9.05
CA ALA A 383 3.45 1.10 -8.50
C ALA A 383 3.48 0.28 -7.21
N GLU A 384 2.43 0.37 -6.41
CA GLU A 384 2.27 -0.45 -5.21
C GLU A 384 0.87 -1.08 -5.16
N ILE A 385 0.79 -2.33 -4.73
CA ILE A 385 -0.49 -3.00 -4.48
C ILE A 385 -1.07 -2.63 -3.11
N GLY A 386 -0.22 -2.17 -2.22
CA GLY A 386 -0.51 -1.75 -0.86
C GLY A 386 0.76 -1.45 -0.09
N ILE A 387 0.60 -1.18 1.21
CA ILE A 387 1.71 -0.99 2.14
C ILE A 387 1.63 -2.09 3.20
N SER A 388 2.76 -2.53 3.72
CA SER A 388 2.82 -3.49 4.81
C SER A 388 3.64 -2.93 5.97
N THR A 389 3.09 -3.03 7.17
CA THR A 389 3.82 -2.73 8.42
C THR A 389 4.35 -4.00 9.09
N ASP A 390 4.05 -5.18 8.56
CA ASP A 390 4.54 -6.45 9.06
C ASP A 390 6.06 -6.60 8.84
N LYS A 391 6.71 -7.38 9.72
CA LYS A 391 8.16 -7.64 9.64
C LYS A 391 8.51 -8.90 8.85
N PHE A 392 7.52 -9.72 8.54
CA PHE A 392 7.68 -10.93 7.73
C PHE A 392 7.33 -10.66 6.28
N HIS A 393 8.18 -11.09 5.38
CA HIS A 393 8.09 -10.91 3.94
C HIS A 393 8.26 -9.43 3.52
N ALA A 394 7.26 -8.79 2.85
CA ALA A 394 7.35 -7.39 2.44
C ALA A 394 7.07 -6.44 3.61
N ARG A 395 7.85 -5.36 3.72
CA ARG A 395 7.65 -4.26 4.66
C ARG A 395 7.78 -2.92 3.94
N GLY A 396 6.88 -1.98 4.17
CA GLY A 396 6.76 -0.72 3.42
C GLY A 396 5.86 -0.85 2.20
N PRO A 397 5.98 0.04 1.19
CA PRO A 397 5.25 -0.06 -0.06
C PRO A 397 5.54 -1.38 -0.79
N VAL A 398 4.48 -2.10 -1.16
CA VAL A 398 4.56 -3.44 -1.77
C VAL A 398 4.48 -3.32 -3.29
N GLY A 399 5.62 -3.21 -3.94
CA GLY A 399 5.79 -3.27 -5.39
C GLY A 399 6.04 -4.69 -5.91
N LEU A 400 6.65 -4.82 -7.10
CA LEU A 400 6.91 -6.11 -7.74
C LEU A 400 7.74 -7.05 -6.87
N GLU A 401 8.79 -6.55 -6.22
CA GLU A 401 9.65 -7.38 -5.36
C GLU A 401 8.87 -8.01 -4.21
N GLY A 402 7.99 -7.23 -3.56
CA GLY A 402 7.15 -7.70 -2.47
C GLY A 402 6.11 -8.76 -2.90
N LEU A 403 5.82 -8.87 -4.20
CA LEU A 403 4.94 -9.92 -4.76
C LEU A 403 5.70 -11.17 -5.23
N THR A 404 6.97 -11.30 -4.85
CA THR A 404 7.84 -12.42 -5.19
C THR A 404 8.48 -13.02 -3.95
N SER A 405 9.11 -14.17 -4.10
CA SER A 405 9.89 -14.85 -3.07
C SER A 405 11.18 -15.41 -3.67
N MET A 406 12.10 -15.84 -2.82
CA MET A 406 13.36 -16.46 -3.23
C MET A 406 13.34 -17.96 -2.91
N LYS A 407 13.60 -18.81 -3.91
CA LYS A 407 13.87 -20.23 -3.70
C LYS A 407 15.37 -20.53 -3.85
N TYR A 408 15.87 -21.52 -3.14
CA TYR A 408 17.22 -22.02 -3.36
C TYR A 408 17.30 -22.81 -4.66
N ILE A 409 18.39 -22.57 -5.41
CA ILE A 409 18.81 -23.42 -6.52
C ILE A 409 20.18 -24.04 -6.17
N VAL A 410 20.33 -25.31 -6.49
CA VAL A 410 21.58 -26.06 -6.19
C VAL A 410 22.04 -26.73 -7.47
N LEU A 411 23.28 -26.42 -7.86
CA LEU A 411 23.91 -27.01 -9.02
C LEU A 411 25.03 -27.97 -8.53
N GLY A 412 25.03 -29.15 -9.06
CA GLY A 412 26.00 -30.19 -8.70
C GLY A 412 26.41 -31.00 -9.90
N ASN A 413 27.42 -31.87 -9.69
CA ASN A 413 27.92 -32.83 -10.65
C ASN A 413 28.09 -34.20 -9.95
N GLY A 414 26.99 -34.71 -9.34
CA GLY A 414 26.98 -36.02 -8.70
C GLY A 414 27.49 -36.06 -7.24
N GLN A 415 27.65 -34.89 -6.58
CA GLN A 415 28.07 -34.88 -5.17
C GLN A 415 27.02 -35.55 -4.27
N THR A 416 27.49 -36.36 -3.32
CA THR A 416 26.67 -37.01 -2.31
C THR A 416 27.02 -36.48 -0.92
N ARG A 417 26.05 -36.46 -0.02
CA ARG A 417 26.28 -36.11 1.39
C ARG A 417 26.89 -37.34 2.07
N LYS A 418 28.02 -37.12 2.78
CA LYS A 418 28.66 -38.16 3.62
C LYS A 418 27.95 -38.26 4.95
#